data_96175fbcb74f6344a8ce6a6d76f2fce9
#
_entry.id   96175fbcb74f6344a8ce6a6d76f2fce9
#
_cell.length_a   1.000
_cell.length_b   1.000
_cell.length_c   1.000
_cell.angle_alpha   90.00
_cell.angle_beta   90.00
_cell.angle_gamma   90.00
#
_symmetry.space_group_name_H-M   'P 1'
#
loop_
_entity.id
_entity.type
_entity.pdbx_description
1 polymer ?
#
loop_
_entity_poly.entity_id
_entity_poly.type
_entity_poly.pdbx_seq_one_letter_code
_entity_poly.pdbx_strand_id
1 'polypeptide(L)'
;DAALIDDKQDIWLLAITTTRNTAGLARLNLASGEFILTEIPVDQIQATLERIRPAEILHPESWTPDFGRDAARTRQPDWYFEFDSARRLLCEQFQVASLAGFGAEGLKPAIAAAGALLQYAQATQSGKLPHLRALTVELEGAYLGLDLATRRNLELTETLRGQPSPTLFSLLDHCVTSMGSRLLRHALHHPLREREIPAARHGAVEALLDDYGRMAGEVRRELKGIADIERIAGRIALRNARPRDLASLRESLARLSALRAPLAGSSSPLLAALESDLETPTAALDLLIRAIAAEPAAQIRDGGAIAPGYDADLDELRSLNDNCGAYLVDMEIRERERTGISSLKVEYNKVHGFYIEVTHANVDKIPDDYRRRQTLKNAERYITPELKAFE
;
A
#
# COMPACT_ATOMS: atom_id res chain seq x y z
N ASP A 1 -9.46 -6.13 4.41
CA ASP A 1 -9.08 -5.25 5.54
C ASP A 1 -7.57 -5.36 5.74
N ALA A 2 -6.84 -4.26 5.51
CA ALA A 2 -5.36 -4.25 5.58
C ALA A 2 -4.79 -4.72 6.94
N ALA A 3 -5.62 -4.72 7.98
CA ALA A 3 -5.26 -5.19 9.33
C ALA A 3 -5.24 -6.72 9.48
N LEU A 4 -5.77 -7.46 8.50
CA LEU A 4 -5.84 -8.92 8.52
C LEU A 4 -4.75 -9.58 7.67
N ILE A 5 -3.94 -8.79 6.97
CA ILE A 5 -2.90 -9.29 6.08
C ILE A 5 -1.60 -9.41 6.86
N ASP A 6 -1.01 -10.60 6.88
CA ASP A 6 0.36 -10.83 7.37
C ASP A 6 1.32 -9.93 6.57
N ASP A 7 2.02 -9.02 7.24
CA ASP A 7 2.96 -8.09 6.62
C ASP A 7 4.23 -8.76 6.08
N LYS A 8 4.49 -9.98 6.50
CA LYS A 8 5.60 -10.84 6.07
C LYS A 8 5.25 -11.76 4.89
N GLN A 9 4.05 -11.63 4.30
CA GLN A 9 3.63 -12.41 3.14
C GLN A 9 3.28 -11.52 1.95
N ASP A 10 3.68 -11.97 0.76
CA ASP A 10 3.21 -11.41 -0.49
C ASP A 10 1.82 -11.96 -0.83
N ILE A 11 0.96 -11.08 -1.33
CA ILE A 11 -0.37 -11.46 -1.79
C ILE A 11 -0.35 -11.47 -3.30
N TRP A 12 -0.36 -12.68 -3.86
CA TRP A 12 -0.41 -12.89 -5.30
C TRP A 12 -1.84 -13.15 -5.76
N LEU A 13 -2.29 -12.35 -6.71
CA LEU A 13 -3.39 -12.68 -7.60
C LEU A 13 -2.81 -13.46 -8.77
N LEU A 14 -3.45 -14.53 -9.19
CA LEU A 14 -2.99 -15.36 -10.30
C LEU A 14 -4.12 -15.57 -11.28
N ALA A 15 -3.84 -15.44 -12.57
CA ALA A 15 -4.73 -15.92 -13.63
C ALA A 15 -4.07 -17.09 -14.35
N ILE A 16 -4.88 -18.04 -14.74
CA ILE A 16 -4.41 -19.23 -15.45
C ILE A 16 -5.34 -19.58 -16.59
N THR A 17 -4.75 -19.92 -17.72
CA THR A 17 -5.45 -20.56 -18.84
C THR A 17 -4.62 -21.68 -19.41
N THR A 18 -5.23 -22.63 -20.10
CA THR A 18 -4.53 -23.80 -20.62
C THR A 18 -4.82 -24.00 -22.11
N THR A 19 -3.81 -24.44 -22.79
CA THR A 19 -3.93 -25.11 -24.09
C THR A 19 -3.81 -26.61 -23.89
N ARG A 20 -3.68 -27.39 -24.96
CA ARG A 20 -3.60 -28.85 -24.88
C ARG A 20 -2.45 -29.35 -23.99
N ASN A 21 -1.27 -28.71 -24.05
CA ASN A 21 -0.06 -29.17 -23.37
C ASN A 21 0.58 -28.11 -22.48
N THR A 22 0.20 -26.85 -22.63
CA THR A 22 0.84 -25.70 -21.97
C THR A 22 -0.17 -24.93 -21.15
N ALA A 23 0.17 -24.60 -19.94
CA ALA A 23 -0.54 -23.65 -19.09
C ALA A 23 0.17 -22.31 -19.13
N GLY A 24 -0.58 -21.23 -19.42
CA GLY A 24 -0.14 -19.87 -19.29
C GLY A 24 -0.61 -19.30 -17.95
N LEU A 25 0.32 -18.80 -17.18
CA LEU A 25 0.10 -18.20 -15.87
C LEU A 25 0.54 -16.73 -15.89
N ALA A 26 -0.26 -15.89 -15.28
CA ALA A 26 0.13 -14.54 -14.94
C ALA A 26 -0.13 -14.30 -13.45
N ARG A 27 0.83 -13.74 -12.74
CA ARG A 27 0.69 -13.39 -11.32
C ARG A 27 0.99 -11.92 -11.10
N LEU A 28 0.22 -11.30 -10.24
CA LEU A 28 0.28 -9.88 -9.92
C LEU A 28 0.30 -9.67 -8.41
N ASN A 29 1.27 -8.92 -7.94
CA ASN A 29 1.30 -8.36 -6.59
C ASN A 29 0.89 -6.88 -6.69
N LEU A 30 -0.32 -6.54 -6.25
CA LEU A 30 -0.83 -5.17 -6.29
C LEU A 30 -0.06 -4.20 -5.38
N ALA A 31 0.60 -4.70 -4.35
CA ALA A 31 1.33 -3.85 -3.41
C ALA A 31 2.71 -3.44 -3.96
N SER A 32 3.44 -4.37 -4.59
CA SER A 32 4.76 -4.10 -5.18
C SER A 32 4.68 -3.62 -6.63
N GLY A 33 3.60 -3.94 -7.34
CA GLY A 33 3.48 -3.70 -8.79
C GLY A 33 4.19 -4.76 -9.64
N GLU A 34 4.64 -5.86 -9.03
CA GLU A 34 5.25 -6.96 -9.78
C GLU A 34 4.20 -7.71 -10.59
N PHE A 35 4.46 -7.84 -11.90
CA PHE A 35 3.60 -8.55 -12.82
C PHE A 35 4.42 -9.56 -13.62
N ILE A 36 4.22 -10.84 -13.37
CA ILE A 36 5.08 -11.92 -13.84
C ILE A 36 4.28 -12.90 -14.68
N LEU A 37 4.81 -13.23 -15.84
CA LEU A 37 4.28 -14.20 -16.78
C LEU A 37 5.16 -15.44 -16.82
N THR A 38 4.53 -16.61 -16.92
CA THR A 38 5.24 -17.86 -17.16
C THR A 38 4.36 -18.83 -17.95
N GLU A 39 5.00 -19.67 -18.74
CA GLU A 39 4.37 -20.83 -19.37
C GLU A 39 5.03 -22.11 -18.86
N ILE A 40 4.23 -23.08 -18.54
CA ILE A 40 4.65 -24.36 -17.99
C ILE A 40 3.87 -25.51 -18.64
N PRO A 41 4.41 -26.74 -18.64
CA PRO A 41 3.64 -27.94 -18.92
C PRO A 41 2.45 -28.08 -17.97
N VAL A 42 1.32 -28.59 -18.46
CA VAL A 42 0.07 -28.70 -17.67
C VAL A 42 0.25 -29.56 -16.42
N ASP A 43 1.11 -30.58 -16.48
CA ASP A 43 1.43 -31.46 -15.35
C ASP A 43 2.23 -30.78 -14.22
N GLN A 44 2.83 -29.62 -14.48
CA GLN A 44 3.56 -28.83 -13.50
C GLN A 44 2.70 -27.77 -12.77
N ILE A 45 1.43 -27.63 -13.12
CA ILE A 45 0.56 -26.61 -12.54
C ILE A 45 0.51 -26.72 -11.01
N GLN A 46 0.26 -27.90 -10.47
CA GLN A 46 0.13 -28.09 -9.04
C GLN A 46 1.42 -27.70 -8.29
N ALA A 47 2.57 -28.14 -8.78
CA ALA A 47 3.87 -27.80 -8.17
C ALA A 47 4.16 -26.28 -8.23
N THR A 48 3.74 -25.64 -9.32
CA THR A 48 3.90 -24.18 -9.49
C THR A 48 2.97 -23.40 -8.56
N LEU A 49 1.71 -23.83 -8.39
CA LEU A 49 0.77 -23.21 -7.45
C LEU A 49 1.24 -23.33 -5.99
N GLU A 50 1.78 -24.47 -5.61
CA GLU A 50 2.39 -24.66 -4.29
C GLU A 50 3.62 -23.76 -4.05
N ARG A 51 4.37 -23.48 -5.11
CA ARG A 51 5.49 -22.54 -5.07
C ARG A 51 5.02 -21.08 -4.91
N ILE A 52 4.01 -20.66 -5.69
CA ILE A 52 3.51 -19.28 -5.73
C ILE A 52 2.60 -18.99 -4.53
N ARG A 53 1.77 -19.97 -4.12
CA ARG A 53 0.74 -19.83 -3.06
C ARG A 53 -0.17 -18.61 -3.27
N PRO A 54 -0.88 -18.52 -4.42
CA PRO A 54 -1.72 -17.37 -4.71
C PRO A 54 -2.89 -17.29 -3.72
N ALA A 55 -3.29 -16.06 -3.35
CA ALA A 55 -4.48 -15.83 -2.55
C ALA A 55 -5.76 -16.05 -3.36
N GLU A 56 -5.72 -15.75 -4.65
CA GLU A 56 -6.85 -15.90 -5.57
C GLU A 56 -6.38 -16.37 -6.93
N ILE A 57 -7.16 -17.29 -7.55
CA ILE A 57 -6.91 -17.83 -8.88
C ILE A 57 -8.09 -17.51 -9.80
N LEU A 58 -7.82 -16.73 -10.85
CA LEU A 58 -8.77 -16.44 -11.92
C LEU A 58 -8.65 -17.50 -13.02
N HIS A 59 -9.77 -17.96 -13.54
CA HIS A 59 -9.81 -18.93 -14.64
C HIS A 59 -11.01 -18.71 -15.55
N PRO A 60 -10.95 -19.17 -16.82
CA PRO A 60 -12.08 -19.10 -17.75
C PRO A 60 -13.32 -19.84 -17.23
N GLU A 61 -14.51 -19.34 -17.55
CA GLU A 61 -15.78 -19.99 -17.21
C GLU A 61 -15.92 -21.38 -17.84
N SER A 62 -15.40 -21.54 -19.05
CA SER A 62 -15.44 -22.81 -19.82
C SER A 62 -14.57 -23.91 -19.20
N TRP A 63 -13.70 -23.58 -18.24
CA TRP A 63 -12.77 -24.53 -17.65
C TRP A 63 -12.86 -24.51 -16.12
N THR A 64 -13.02 -25.70 -15.52
CA THR A 64 -13.00 -25.86 -14.07
C THR A 64 -11.70 -26.58 -13.66
N PRO A 65 -10.75 -25.87 -13.06
CA PRO A 65 -9.49 -26.46 -12.62
C PRO A 65 -9.70 -27.45 -11.46
N ASP A 66 -8.98 -28.57 -11.50
CA ASP A 66 -8.96 -29.59 -10.41
C ASP A 66 -7.71 -29.45 -9.53
N PHE A 67 -7.21 -28.24 -9.31
CA PHE A 67 -6.03 -27.94 -8.50
C PHE A 67 -6.23 -26.63 -7.73
N GLY A 68 -5.28 -26.29 -6.84
CA GLY A 68 -5.31 -25.02 -6.08
C GLY A 68 -6.51 -24.93 -5.14
N ARG A 69 -6.81 -25.99 -4.40
CA ARG A 69 -8.00 -26.06 -3.52
C ARG A 69 -7.95 -25.07 -2.36
N ASP A 70 -6.76 -24.65 -1.96
CA ASP A 70 -6.54 -23.76 -0.82
C ASP A 70 -6.65 -22.27 -1.17
N ALA A 71 -6.68 -21.91 -2.47
CA ALA A 71 -6.87 -20.54 -2.94
C ALA A 71 -8.32 -20.25 -3.32
N ALA A 72 -8.76 -19.01 -3.12
CA ALA A 72 -10.03 -18.54 -3.65
C ALA A 72 -10.03 -18.66 -5.19
N ARG A 73 -11.16 -19.10 -5.78
CA ARG A 73 -11.29 -19.27 -7.23
C ARG A 73 -12.35 -18.37 -7.76
N THR A 74 -11.99 -17.58 -8.76
CA THR A 74 -12.90 -16.63 -9.39
C THR A 74 -12.99 -16.92 -10.88
N ARG A 75 -14.20 -17.27 -11.32
CA ARG A 75 -14.50 -17.47 -12.74
C ARG A 75 -14.56 -16.13 -13.43
N GLN A 76 -13.97 -16.07 -14.60
CA GLN A 76 -14.04 -14.90 -15.47
C GLN A 76 -14.56 -15.29 -16.86
N PRO A 77 -15.30 -14.42 -17.55
CA PRO A 77 -15.75 -14.68 -18.90
C PRO A 77 -14.60 -15.09 -19.83
N ASP A 78 -14.83 -16.06 -20.70
CA ASP A 78 -13.80 -16.60 -21.62
C ASP A 78 -13.14 -15.53 -22.48
N TRP A 79 -13.89 -14.49 -22.86
CA TRP A 79 -13.37 -13.38 -23.66
C TRP A 79 -12.32 -12.52 -22.95
N TYR A 80 -12.20 -12.60 -21.61
CA TYR A 80 -11.09 -11.99 -20.87
C TYR A 80 -9.74 -12.63 -21.20
N PHE A 81 -9.78 -13.90 -21.59
CA PHE A 81 -8.61 -14.70 -21.95
C PHE A 81 -8.35 -14.74 -23.46
N GLU A 82 -8.94 -13.82 -24.23
CA GLU A 82 -8.71 -13.72 -25.65
C GLU A 82 -7.37 -13.02 -25.91
N PHE A 83 -6.47 -13.67 -26.68
CA PHE A 83 -5.07 -13.28 -26.86
C PHE A 83 -4.90 -11.88 -27.46
N ASP A 84 -5.62 -11.54 -28.53
CA ASP A 84 -5.41 -10.27 -29.25
C ASP A 84 -5.88 -9.08 -28.41
N SER A 85 -6.97 -9.24 -27.66
CA SER A 85 -7.51 -8.25 -26.73
C SER A 85 -6.58 -8.07 -25.52
N ALA A 86 -6.09 -9.19 -24.97
CA ALA A 86 -5.12 -9.20 -23.88
C ALA A 86 -3.81 -8.48 -24.28
N ARG A 87 -3.27 -8.80 -25.45
CA ARG A 87 -2.05 -8.16 -25.97
C ARG A 87 -2.23 -6.65 -26.14
N ARG A 88 -3.34 -6.21 -26.72
CA ARG A 88 -3.65 -4.77 -26.88
C ARG A 88 -3.73 -4.08 -25.52
N LEU A 89 -4.45 -4.65 -24.57
CA LEU A 89 -4.61 -4.10 -23.24
C LEU A 89 -3.27 -3.97 -22.50
N LEU A 90 -2.40 -4.98 -22.58
CA LEU A 90 -1.07 -4.95 -21.98
C LEU A 90 -0.17 -3.89 -22.65
N CYS A 91 -0.19 -3.81 -24.00
CA CYS A 91 0.54 -2.77 -24.72
C CYS A 91 0.07 -1.36 -24.33
N GLU A 92 -1.22 -1.15 -24.14
CA GLU A 92 -1.79 0.12 -23.69
C GLU A 92 -1.37 0.43 -22.23
N GLN A 93 -1.45 -0.55 -21.32
CA GLN A 93 -1.05 -0.39 -19.92
C GLN A 93 0.41 0.03 -19.81
N PHE A 94 1.32 -0.61 -20.55
CA PHE A 94 2.75 -0.36 -20.48
C PHE A 94 3.24 0.71 -21.46
N GLN A 95 2.36 1.27 -22.28
CA GLN A 95 2.65 2.29 -23.29
C GLN A 95 3.75 1.85 -24.28
N VAL A 96 3.67 0.61 -24.75
CA VAL A 96 4.61 -0.01 -25.70
C VAL A 96 3.90 -0.45 -26.98
N ALA A 97 4.65 -0.49 -28.07
CA ALA A 97 4.11 -0.96 -29.36
C ALA A 97 3.95 -2.49 -29.43
N SER A 98 4.79 -3.23 -28.69
CA SER A 98 4.76 -4.69 -28.61
C SER A 98 5.33 -5.18 -27.29
N LEU A 99 5.05 -6.44 -26.95
CA LEU A 99 5.56 -7.08 -25.73
C LEU A 99 6.93 -7.73 -25.93
N ALA A 100 7.56 -7.56 -27.11
CA ALA A 100 8.87 -8.13 -27.42
C ALA A 100 10.00 -7.62 -26.49
N GLY A 101 9.93 -6.33 -26.10
CA GLY A 101 10.89 -5.75 -25.14
C GLY A 101 10.89 -6.42 -23.77
N PHE A 102 9.80 -7.08 -23.38
CA PHE A 102 9.68 -7.87 -22.16
C PHE A 102 10.01 -9.37 -22.38
N GLY A 103 10.31 -9.79 -23.63
CA GLY A 103 10.48 -11.20 -23.98
C GLY A 103 9.19 -12.03 -23.97
N ALA A 104 8.01 -11.37 -23.98
CA ALA A 104 6.74 -12.05 -23.80
C ALA A 104 6.00 -12.37 -25.11
N GLU A 105 6.40 -11.83 -26.26
CA GLU A 105 5.63 -11.86 -27.53
C GLU A 105 5.18 -13.26 -27.97
N GLY A 106 5.96 -14.29 -27.67
CA GLY A 106 5.66 -15.70 -28.03
C GLY A 106 4.77 -16.43 -27.02
N LEU A 107 4.54 -15.87 -25.83
CA LEU A 107 3.88 -16.55 -24.72
C LEU A 107 2.36 -16.32 -24.76
N LYS A 108 1.68 -16.89 -25.78
CA LYS A 108 0.26 -16.62 -26.04
C LYS A 108 -0.68 -16.98 -24.88
N PRO A 109 -0.62 -18.18 -24.27
CA PRO A 109 -1.41 -18.51 -23.08
C PRO A 109 -1.12 -17.59 -21.87
N ALA A 110 0.15 -17.26 -21.63
CA ALA A 110 0.51 -16.38 -20.51
C ALA A 110 0.03 -14.94 -20.72
N ILE A 111 0.11 -14.41 -21.96
CA ILE A 111 -0.45 -13.11 -22.34
C ILE A 111 -1.97 -13.09 -22.14
N ALA A 112 -2.68 -14.15 -22.55
CA ALA A 112 -4.13 -14.27 -22.36
C ALA A 112 -4.48 -14.23 -20.85
N ALA A 113 -3.78 -14.99 -20.03
CA ALA A 113 -3.93 -14.95 -18.58
C ALA A 113 -3.62 -13.56 -17.99
N ALA A 114 -2.56 -12.89 -18.48
CA ALA A 114 -2.18 -11.55 -18.04
C ALA A 114 -3.23 -10.49 -18.37
N GLY A 115 -3.85 -10.57 -19.55
CA GLY A 115 -4.95 -9.70 -19.94
C GLY A 115 -6.16 -9.83 -19.01
N ALA A 116 -6.55 -11.06 -18.70
CA ALA A 116 -7.65 -11.34 -17.77
C ALA A 116 -7.33 -10.80 -16.35
N LEU A 117 -6.11 -11.02 -15.89
CA LEU A 117 -5.67 -10.55 -14.57
C LEU A 117 -5.65 -9.02 -14.49
N LEU A 118 -5.16 -8.35 -15.54
CA LEU A 118 -5.12 -6.89 -15.60
C LEU A 118 -6.53 -6.29 -15.62
N GLN A 119 -7.44 -6.83 -16.43
CA GLN A 119 -8.85 -6.40 -16.47
C GLN A 119 -9.52 -6.54 -15.10
N TYR A 120 -9.33 -7.68 -14.45
CA TYR A 120 -9.87 -7.92 -13.12
C TYR A 120 -9.32 -6.95 -12.08
N ALA A 121 -8.00 -6.73 -12.09
CA ALA A 121 -7.36 -5.81 -11.17
C ALA A 121 -7.82 -4.35 -11.40
N GLN A 122 -7.98 -3.91 -12.64
CA GLN A 122 -8.51 -2.58 -12.98
C GLN A 122 -9.98 -2.43 -12.54
N ALA A 123 -10.79 -3.44 -12.71
CA ALA A 123 -12.20 -3.43 -12.28
C ALA A 123 -12.33 -3.37 -10.76
N THR A 124 -11.53 -4.14 -10.02
CA THR A 124 -11.56 -4.19 -8.55
C THR A 124 -10.98 -2.94 -7.90
N GLN A 125 -9.97 -2.32 -8.51
CA GLN A 125 -9.35 -1.08 -8.03
C GLN A 125 -10.01 0.20 -8.58
N SER A 126 -11.10 0.05 -9.36
CA SER A 126 -11.87 1.16 -9.94
C SER A 126 -11.03 2.13 -10.78
N GLY A 127 -10.02 1.64 -11.51
CA GLY A 127 -9.23 2.50 -12.37
C GLY A 127 -7.89 1.96 -12.86
N LYS A 128 -7.10 2.87 -13.42
CA LYS A 128 -5.75 2.57 -13.92
C LYS A 128 -4.80 2.17 -12.80
N LEU A 129 -3.86 1.29 -13.11
CA LEU A 129 -2.82 0.80 -12.22
C LEU A 129 -1.45 1.40 -12.63
N PRO A 130 -1.18 2.68 -12.33
CA PRO A 130 -0.01 3.39 -12.86
C PRO A 130 1.32 2.87 -12.32
N HIS A 131 1.31 2.10 -11.23
CA HIS A 131 2.49 1.47 -10.65
C HIS A 131 2.90 0.19 -11.36
N LEU A 132 2.02 -0.40 -12.19
CA LEU A 132 2.38 -1.52 -13.06
C LEU A 132 3.11 -0.97 -14.29
N ARG A 133 4.44 -0.99 -14.27
CA ARG A 133 5.28 -0.36 -15.31
C ARG A 133 5.95 -1.35 -16.24
N ALA A 134 6.03 -2.62 -15.85
CA ALA A 134 6.71 -3.65 -16.61
C ALA A 134 6.08 -5.02 -16.40
N LEU A 135 6.31 -5.90 -17.36
CA LEU A 135 6.14 -7.32 -17.26
C LEU A 135 7.49 -8.00 -17.08
N THR A 136 7.53 -9.03 -16.26
CA THR A 136 8.69 -9.92 -16.15
C THR A 136 8.29 -11.29 -16.66
N VAL A 137 9.12 -11.90 -17.51
CA VAL A 137 8.93 -13.28 -17.93
C VAL A 137 9.79 -14.17 -17.06
N GLU A 138 9.14 -15.07 -16.32
CA GLU A 138 9.82 -16.13 -15.59
C GLU A 138 10.06 -17.31 -16.53
N LEU A 139 11.33 -17.60 -16.79
CA LEU A 139 11.72 -18.71 -17.65
C LEU A 139 11.58 -20.04 -16.94
N GLU A 140 11.13 -21.05 -17.69
CA GLU A 140 11.15 -22.44 -17.21
C GLU A 140 12.58 -22.85 -16.86
N GLY A 141 12.76 -23.44 -15.68
CA GLY A 141 14.08 -23.88 -15.21
C GLY A 141 14.94 -22.82 -14.52
N ALA A 142 14.45 -21.59 -14.31
CA ALA A 142 15.14 -20.58 -13.50
C ALA A 142 15.31 -21.04 -12.03
N TYR A 143 14.40 -21.87 -11.55
CA TYR A 143 14.42 -22.38 -10.19
C TYR A 143 14.66 -23.89 -10.14
N LEU A 144 15.12 -24.38 -8.99
CA LEU A 144 15.19 -25.81 -8.73
C LEU A 144 13.78 -26.39 -8.67
N GLY A 145 13.54 -27.43 -9.45
CA GLY A 145 12.29 -28.19 -9.42
C GLY A 145 12.19 -28.97 -8.12
N LEU A 146 11.36 -28.51 -7.20
CA LEU A 146 11.00 -29.24 -5.98
C LEU A 146 9.60 -29.79 -6.14
N ASP A 147 9.44 -31.08 -6.05
CA ASP A 147 8.13 -31.71 -6.06
C ASP A 147 7.34 -31.38 -4.78
N LEU A 148 6.05 -31.69 -4.80
CA LEU A 148 5.13 -31.37 -3.72
C LEU A 148 5.52 -32.03 -2.40
N ALA A 149 5.93 -33.30 -2.44
CA ALA A 149 6.33 -34.07 -1.26
C ALA A 149 7.61 -33.50 -0.66
N THR A 150 8.58 -33.15 -1.50
CA THR A 150 9.85 -32.54 -1.08
C THR A 150 9.61 -31.18 -0.42
N ARG A 151 8.80 -30.28 -1.04
CA ARG A 151 8.47 -28.97 -0.45
C ARG A 151 7.81 -29.12 0.91
N ARG A 152 6.84 -30.01 1.02
CA ARG A 152 6.12 -30.27 2.26
C ARG A 152 7.05 -30.84 3.35
N ASN A 153 7.90 -31.79 3.00
CA ASN A 153 8.81 -32.43 3.95
C ASN A 153 9.94 -31.51 4.42
N LEU A 154 10.33 -30.50 3.62
CA LEU A 154 11.31 -29.49 4.01
C LEU A 154 10.76 -28.49 5.03
N GLU A 155 9.45 -28.43 5.27
CA GLU A 155 8.80 -27.51 6.20
C GLU A 155 9.36 -26.08 6.08
N LEU A 156 9.43 -25.56 4.85
CA LEU A 156 10.09 -24.28 4.56
C LEU A 156 9.44 -23.12 5.31
N THR A 157 8.11 -23.01 5.25
CA THR A 157 7.34 -21.90 5.85
C THR A 157 6.12 -22.37 6.63
N GLU A 158 5.83 -23.67 6.59
CA GLU A 158 4.71 -24.30 7.24
C GLU A 158 5.08 -25.74 7.61
N THR A 159 4.73 -26.17 8.82
CA THR A 159 4.98 -27.54 9.26
C THR A 159 4.04 -28.53 8.57
N LEU A 160 4.34 -29.83 8.65
CA LEU A 160 3.45 -30.89 8.18
C LEU A 160 2.04 -30.82 8.79
N ARG A 161 1.88 -30.14 9.93
CA ARG A 161 0.61 -29.92 10.64
C ARG A 161 -0.06 -28.57 10.33
N GLY A 162 0.47 -27.81 9.35
CA GLY A 162 -0.08 -26.50 8.98
C GLY A 162 0.25 -25.38 9.98
N GLN A 163 1.29 -25.53 10.81
CA GLN A 163 1.70 -24.50 11.77
C GLN A 163 2.81 -23.61 11.16
N PRO A 164 2.85 -22.30 11.45
CA PRO A 164 3.89 -21.41 10.94
C PRO A 164 5.26 -21.60 11.62
N SER A 165 5.32 -22.32 12.71
CA SER A 165 6.54 -22.60 13.50
C SER A 165 6.43 -23.96 14.22
N PRO A 166 7.56 -24.68 14.41
CA PRO A 166 8.92 -24.38 13.93
C PRO A 166 9.11 -24.76 12.45
N THR A 167 9.64 -23.84 11.65
CA THR A 167 9.92 -24.03 10.22
C THR A 167 11.29 -23.45 9.89
N LEU A 168 11.85 -23.78 8.71
CA LEU A 168 13.10 -23.19 8.27
C LEU A 168 13.02 -21.65 8.24
N PHE A 169 11.91 -21.10 7.72
CA PHE A 169 11.66 -19.68 7.72
C PHE A 169 11.63 -19.09 9.14
N SER A 170 10.87 -19.68 10.06
CA SER A 170 10.75 -19.17 11.42
C SER A 170 12.09 -19.19 12.19
N LEU A 171 13.00 -20.11 11.82
CA LEU A 171 14.35 -20.16 12.37
C LEU A 171 15.25 -19.04 11.80
N LEU A 172 15.13 -18.77 10.50
CA LEU A 172 16.02 -17.83 9.78
C LEU A 172 15.52 -16.39 9.79
N ASP A 173 14.21 -16.14 10.01
CA ASP A 173 13.64 -14.80 9.93
C ASP A 173 14.02 -13.94 11.14
N HIS A 174 15.21 -13.37 11.07
CA HIS A 174 15.68 -12.30 11.92
C HIS A 174 15.66 -10.93 11.22
N CYS A 175 14.91 -10.80 10.14
CA CYS A 175 14.78 -9.55 9.40
C CYS A 175 14.16 -8.45 10.29
N VAL A 176 14.63 -7.23 10.14
CA VAL A 176 14.14 -6.07 10.90
C VAL A 176 13.10 -5.26 10.12
N THR A 177 12.85 -5.63 8.87
CA THR A 177 11.81 -5.05 8.01
C THR A 177 10.92 -6.15 7.44
N SER A 178 9.64 -5.87 7.24
CA SER A 178 8.71 -6.81 6.61
C SER A 178 9.08 -7.10 5.15
N MET A 179 9.63 -6.12 4.43
CA MET A 179 10.19 -6.33 3.08
C MET A 179 11.30 -7.39 3.07
N GLY A 180 12.23 -7.33 4.04
CA GLY A 180 13.28 -8.34 4.20
C GLY A 180 12.72 -9.73 4.49
N SER A 181 11.73 -9.85 5.37
CA SER A 181 11.04 -11.13 5.66
C SER A 181 10.35 -11.69 4.41
N ARG A 182 9.69 -10.85 3.60
CA ARG A 182 9.09 -11.27 2.32
C ARG A 182 10.15 -11.79 1.35
N LEU A 183 11.26 -11.06 1.20
CA LEU A 183 12.35 -11.50 0.33
C LEU A 183 12.97 -12.83 0.79
N LEU A 184 13.18 -13.03 2.09
CA LEU A 184 13.66 -14.29 2.64
C LEU A 184 12.68 -15.43 2.35
N ARG A 185 11.38 -15.22 2.59
CA ARG A 185 10.33 -16.20 2.27
C ARG A 185 10.32 -16.53 0.78
N HIS A 186 10.39 -15.51 -0.08
CA HIS A 186 10.46 -15.69 -1.53
C HIS A 186 11.69 -16.55 -1.91
N ALA A 187 12.88 -16.25 -1.40
CA ALA A 187 14.10 -16.97 -1.70
C ALA A 187 14.03 -18.45 -1.29
N LEU A 188 13.39 -18.78 -0.16
CA LEU A 188 13.18 -20.16 0.27
C LEU A 188 12.24 -20.96 -0.66
N HIS A 189 11.18 -20.31 -1.17
CA HIS A 189 10.25 -20.94 -2.11
C HIS A 189 10.77 -20.98 -3.55
N HIS A 190 11.73 -20.11 -3.89
CA HIS A 190 12.27 -19.92 -5.23
C HIS A 190 13.79 -20.13 -5.24
N PRO A 191 14.29 -21.32 -4.87
CA PRO A 191 15.72 -21.61 -4.90
C PRO A 191 16.22 -21.57 -6.34
N LEU A 192 17.19 -20.70 -6.58
CA LEU A 192 17.74 -20.46 -7.91
C LEU A 192 18.59 -21.66 -8.36
N ARG A 193 18.47 -21.99 -9.64
CA ARG A 193 19.30 -23.03 -10.27
C ARG A 193 20.69 -22.52 -10.62
N GLU A 194 20.79 -21.24 -10.97
CA GLU A 194 22.04 -20.54 -11.24
C GLU A 194 22.80 -20.35 -9.92
N ARG A 195 24.06 -20.80 -9.87
CA ARG A 195 24.86 -20.83 -8.62
C ARG A 195 25.53 -19.51 -8.29
N GLU A 196 25.74 -18.66 -9.28
CA GLU A 196 26.43 -17.38 -9.16
C GLU A 196 25.69 -16.42 -8.23
N ILE A 197 24.37 -16.39 -8.30
CA ILE A 197 23.56 -15.49 -7.45
C ILE A 197 23.62 -15.90 -5.97
N PRO A 198 23.37 -17.16 -5.57
CA PRO A 198 23.61 -17.58 -4.20
C PRO A 198 25.05 -17.39 -3.73
N ALA A 199 26.05 -17.62 -4.59
CA ALA A 199 27.45 -17.40 -4.25
C ALA A 199 27.73 -15.92 -3.96
N ALA A 200 27.20 -15.00 -4.79
CA ALA A 200 27.33 -13.56 -4.55
C ALA A 200 26.65 -13.15 -3.22
N ARG A 201 25.51 -13.74 -2.88
CA ARG A 201 24.84 -13.52 -1.59
C ARG A 201 25.69 -13.99 -0.42
N HIS A 202 26.32 -15.17 -0.52
CA HIS A 202 27.22 -15.67 0.50
C HIS A 202 28.44 -14.76 0.69
N GLY A 203 29.05 -14.26 -0.41
CA GLY A 203 30.14 -13.30 -0.32
C GLY A 203 29.72 -11.96 0.29
N ALA A 204 28.47 -11.53 0.08
CA ALA A 204 27.93 -10.35 0.75
C ALA A 204 27.72 -10.59 2.27
N VAL A 205 27.24 -11.76 2.66
CA VAL A 205 27.10 -12.15 4.07
C VAL A 205 28.47 -12.23 4.75
N GLU A 206 29.49 -12.81 4.09
CA GLU A 206 30.87 -12.86 4.57
C GLU A 206 31.39 -11.43 4.83
N ALA A 207 31.28 -10.52 3.87
CA ALA A 207 31.69 -9.14 4.02
C ALA A 207 30.93 -8.39 5.14
N LEU A 208 29.66 -8.67 5.34
CA LEU A 208 28.86 -8.09 6.45
C LEU A 208 29.30 -8.61 7.83
N LEU A 209 29.82 -9.82 7.89
CA LEU A 209 30.28 -10.47 9.14
C LEU A 209 31.74 -10.13 9.49
N ASP A 210 32.51 -9.58 8.56
CA ASP A 210 33.86 -9.09 8.82
C ASP A 210 33.86 -8.07 9.96
N ASP A 211 35.00 -7.90 10.60
CA ASP A 211 35.20 -7.02 11.74
C ASP A 211 34.11 -7.23 12.85
N TYR A 212 33.95 -8.50 13.22
CA TYR A 212 32.97 -8.95 14.24
C TYR A 212 31.53 -8.56 13.93
N GLY A 213 31.18 -8.42 12.65
CA GLY A 213 29.84 -8.07 12.21
C GLY A 213 29.45 -6.61 12.48
N ARG A 214 30.42 -5.70 12.59
CA ARG A 214 30.18 -4.27 12.81
C ARG A 214 29.30 -3.69 11.72
N MET A 215 29.63 -3.94 10.44
CA MET A 215 28.85 -3.48 9.29
C MET A 215 27.41 -4.02 9.36
N ALA A 216 27.22 -5.30 9.64
CA ALA A 216 25.89 -5.89 9.81
C ALA A 216 25.09 -5.22 10.92
N GLY A 217 25.74 -4.89 12.05
CA GLY A 217 25.12 -4.20 13.17
C GLY A 217 24.67 -2.78 12.82
N GLU A 218 25.51 -2.03 12.11
CA GLU A 218 25.22 -0.67 11.65
C GLU A 218 24.06 -0.66 10.64
N VAL A 219 24.10 -1.50 9.62
CA VAL A 219 23.01 -1.67 8.62
C VAL A 219 21.69 -2.05 9.31
N ARG A 220 21.72 -3.01 10.22
CA ARG A 220 20.51 -3.42 10.95
C ARG A 220 19.91 -2.32 11.81
N ARG A 221 20.74 -1.46 12.39
CA ARG A 221 20.28 -0.32 13.19
C ARG A 221 19.50 0.67 12.32
N GLU A 222 20.03 1.00 11.15
CA GLU A 222 19.35 1.93 10.22
C GLU A 222 18.09 1.32 9.63
N LEU A 223 18.11 0.03 9.25
CA LEU A 223 16.94 -0.68 8.71
C LEU A 223 15.74 -0.73 9.68
N LYS A 224 15.97 -0.74 10.99
CA LYS A 224 14.87 -0.70 11.99
C LYS A 224 13.96 0.52 11.87
N GLY A 225 14.47 1.63 11.31
CA GLY A 225 13.71 2.85 11.11
C GLY A 225 13.07 2.97 9.72
N ILE A 226 13.22 1.96 8.86
CA ILE A 226 12.65 1.94 7.52
C ILE A 226 11.28 1.26 7.54
N ALA A 227 10.25 2.00 7.15
CA ALA A 227 8.90 1.48 6.98
C ALA A 227 8.79 0.60 5.72
N ASP A 228 7.64 -0.04 5.53
CA ASP A 228 7.35 -0.82 4.32
C ASP A 228 7.10 0.11 3.12
N ILE A 229 8.20 0.61 2.54
CA ILE A 229 8.18 1.56 1.41
C ILE A 229 7.44 0.97 0.21
N GLU A 230 7.60 -0.32 -0.04
CA GLU A 230 6.96 -1.02 -1.14
C GLU A 230 5.42 -0.93 -1.05
N ARG A 231 4.85 -1.30 0.10
CA ARG A 231 3.41 -1.20 0.32
C ARG A 231 2.91 0.25 0.39
N ILE A 232 3.72 1.16 0.92
CA ILE A 232 3.36 2.59 0.92
C ILE A 232 3.30 3.12 -0.52
N ALA A 233 4.29 2.81 -1.36
CA ALA A 233 4.31 3.21 -2.76
C ALA A 233 3.10 2.65 -3.53
N GLY A 234 2.73 1.38 -3.31
CA GLY A 234 1.51 0.79 -3.85
C GLY A 234 0.25 1.54 -3.42
N ARG A 235 0.11 1.88 -2.13
CA ARG A 235 -1.03 2.67 -1.63
C ARG A 235 -1.09 4.08 -2.23
N ILE A 236 0.06 4.73 -2.43
CA ILE A 236 0.12 6.04 -3.10
C ILE A 236 -0.38 5.91 -4.55
N ALA A 237 0.12 4.92 -5.28
CA ALA A 237 -0.28 4.67 -6.67
C ALA A 237 -1.77 4.37 -6.82
N LEU A 238 -2.35 3.64 -5.86
CA LEU A 238 -3.77 3.33 -5.78
C LEU A 238 -4.62 4.45 -5.15
N ARG A 239 -4.03 5.60 -4.79
CA ARG A 239 -4.68 6.77 -4.18
C ARG A 239 -5.41 6.46 -2.86
N ASN A 240 -4.93 5.48 -2.11
CA ASN A 240 -5.48 5.09 -0.81
C ASN A 240 -4.48 5.22 0.36
N ALA A 241 -3.36 5.90 0.12
CA ALA A 241 -2.37 6.21 1.15
C ALA A 241 -2.97 7.13 2.22
N ARG A 242 -2.63 6.86 3.47
CA ARG A 242 -3.01 7.68 4.62
C ARG A 242 -1.94 8.74 4.90
N PRO A 243 -2.25 9.85 5.57
CA PRO A 243 -1.25 10.87 5.90
C PRO A 243 -0.03 10.31 6.65
N ARG A 244 -0.24 9.36 7.56
CA ARG A 244 0.85 8.69 8.29
C ARG A 244 1.73 7.81 7.40
N ASP A 245 1.20 7.24 6.31
CA ASP A 245 2.02 6.51 5.34
C ASP A 245 3.04 7.44 4.68
N LEU A 246 2.61 8.67 4.33
CA LEU A 246 3.47 9.68 3.74
C LEU A 246 4.54 10.19 4.72
N ALA A 247 4.20 10.36 5.99
CA ALA A 247 5.17 10.69 7.03
C ALA A 247 6.20 9.56 7.22
N SER A 248 5.76 8.31 7.29
CA SER A 248 6.64 7.14 7.40
C SER A 248 7.54 7.00 6.17
N LEU A 249 7.03 7.32 4.97
CA LEU A 249 7.84 7.37 3.75
C LEU A 249 8.91 8.47 3.84
N ARG A 250 8.54 9.69 4.25
CA ARG A 250 9.49 10.79 4.48
C ARG A 250 10.63 10.38 5.40
N GLU A 251 10.31 9.80 6.55
CA GLU A 251 11.29 9.35 7.53
C GLU A 251 12.20 8.23 6.98
N SER A 252 11.63 7.29 6.23
CA SER A 252 12.37 6.21 5.59
C SER A 252 13.33 6.73 4.53
N LEU A 253 12.87 7.63 3.65
CA LEU A 253 13.71 8.23 2.61
C LEU A 253 14.85 9.07 3.19
N ALA A 254 14.60 9.80 4.28
CA ALA A 254 15.63 10.58 4.98
C ALA A 254 16.75 9.69 5.57
N ARG A 255 16.48 8.42 5.86
CA ARG A 255 17.46 7.46 6.42
C ARG A 255 18.31 6.77 5.36
N LEU A 256 17.97 6.85 4.07
CA LEU A 256 18.69 6.12 3.01
C LEU A 256 20.18 6.47 2.96
N SER A 257 20.55 7.73 3.16
CA SER A 257 21.95 8.14 3.22
C SER A 257 22.71 7.50 4.39
N ALA A 258 22.08 7.40 5.56
CA ALA A 258 22.65 6.74 6.74
C ALA A 258 22.75 5.21 6.55
N LEU A 259 21.77 4.61 5.86
CA LEU A 259 21.79 3.19 5.50
C LEU A 259 22.89 2.87 4.48
N ARG A 260 23.13 3.77 3.54
CA ARG A 260 24.15 3.66 2.49
C ARG A 260 25.57 3.73 3.06
N ALA A 261 25.81 4.59 4.03
CA ALA A 261 27.14 4.90 4.54
C ALA A 261 27.97 3.68 5.02
N PRO A 262 27.42 2.70 5.77
CA PRO A 262 28.17 1.52 6.18
C PRO A 262 28.59 0.61 5.04
N LEU A 263 27.92 0.67 3.88
CA LEU A 263 28.18 -0.18 2.70
C LEU A 263 29.31 0.39 1.82
N ALA A 264 29.65 1.67 2.00
CA ALA A 264 30.65 2.34 1.19
C ALA A 264 32.02 1.67 1.33
N GLY A 265 32.62 1.35 0.18
CA GLY A 265 33.95 0.70 0.12
C GLY A 265 33.94 -0.80 0.45
N SER A 266 32.77 -1.44 0.50
CA SER A 266 32.68 -2.89 0.66
C SER A 266 33.41 -3.64 -0.46
N SER A 267 34.12 -4.71 -0.10
CA SER A 267 34.79 -5.60 -1.03
C SER A 267 33.82 -6.51 -1.81
N SER A 268 32.58 -6.64 -1.35
CA SER A 268 31.55 -7.45 -2.01
C SER A 268 30.93 -6.70 -3.20
N PRO A 269 30.98 -7.23 -4.43
CA PRO A 269 30.35 -6.62 -5.60
C PRO A 269 28.83 -6.42 -5.42
N LEU A 270 28.15 -7.35 -4.72
CA LEU A 270 26.72 -7.25 -4.45
C LEU A 270 26.42 -6.08 -3.50
N LEU A 271 27.21 -5.90 -2.43
CA LEU A 271 27.03 -4.78 -1.51
C LEU A 271 27.35 -3.44 -2.15
N ALA A 272 28.37 -3.39 -3.02
CA ALA A 272 28.68 -2.19 -3.79
C ALA A 272 27.57 -1.82 -4.78
N ALA A 273 26.95 -2.79 -5.44
CA ALA A 273 25.78 -2.55 -6.29
C ALA A 273 24.59 -2.02 -5.47
N LEU A 274 24.28 -2.64 -4.34
CA LEU A 274 23.22 -2.17 -3.43
C LEU A 274 23.51 -0.76 -2.89
N GLU A 275 24.76 -0.46 -2.56
CA GLU A 275 25.19 0.88 -2.16
C GLU A 275 24.89 1.92 -3.24
N SER A 276 25.18 1.59 -4.50
CA SER A 276 24.88 2.46 -5.65
C SER A 276 23.37 2.65 -5.86
N ASP A 277 22.57 1.61 -5.65
CA ASP A 277 21.11 1.66 -5.85
C ASP A 277 20.38 2.41 -4.73
N LEU A 278 21.01 2.58 -3.56
CA LEU A 278 20.44 3.29 -2.42
C LEU A 278 20.53 4.81 -2.54
N GLU A 279 20.19 5.37 -3.71
CA GLU A 279 20.08 6.81 -3.88
C GLU A 279 18.79 7.36 -3.26
N THR A 280 18.95 8.49 -2.54
CA THR A 280 17.79 9.19 -1.97
C THR A 280 17.06 9.95 -3.08
N PRO A 281 15.77 9.70 -3.33
CA PRO A 281 14.97 10.48 -4.30
C PRO A 281 14.68 11.87 -3.73
N THR A 282 15.61 12.81 -3.86
CA THR A 282 15.61 14.12 -3.21
C THR A 282 14.35 14.92 -3.51
N ALA A 283 13.89 14.92 -4.77
CA ALA A 283 12.68 15.66 -5.15
C ALA A 283 11.42 15.15 -4.41
N ALA A 284 11.29 13.83 -4.24
CA ALA A 284 10.19 13.24 -3.49
C ALA A 284 10.31 13.53 -1.99
N LEU A 285 11.52 13.41 -1.43
CA LEU A 285 11.79 13.71 -0.04
C LEU A 285 11.49 15.20 0.28
N ASP A 286 11.96 16.11 -0.53
CA ASP A 286 11.73 17.56 -0.37
C ASP A 286 10.24 17.91 -0.45
N LEU A 287 9.49 17.27 -1.37
CA LEU A 287 8.05 17.43 -1.44
C LEU A 287 7.38 16.96 -0.14
N LEU A 288 7.72 15.79 0.36
CA LEU A 288 7.15 15.23 1.59
C LEU A 288 7.49 16.08 2.83
N ILE A 289 8.71 16.63 2.90
CA ILE A 289 9.12 17.53 3.99
C ILE A 289 8.31 18.81 3.99
N ARG A 290 8.07 19.40 2.83
CA ARG A 290 7.32 20.66 2.71
C ARG A 290 5.83 20.49 2.87
N ALA A 291 5.27 19.40 2.31
CA ALA A 291 3.83 19.24 2.17
C ALA A 291 3.17 18.54 3.37
N ILE A 292 3.86 17.61 4.02
CA ILE A 292 3.26 16.77 5.06
C ILE A 292 3.64 17.27 6.45
N ALA A 293 2.65 17.46 7.31
CA ALA A 293 2.85 17.84 8.70
C ALA A 293 3.82 16.89 9.42
N ALA A 294 4.51 17.37 10.45
CA ALA A 294 5.46 16.55 11.22
C ALA A 294 4.76 15.32 11.82
N GLU A 295 3.63 15.53 12.46
CA GLU A 295 2.76 14.49 13.03
C GLU A 295 1.36 14.60 12.42
N PRO A 296 1.14 14.02 11.22
CA PRO A 296 -0.14 14.16 10.56
C PRO A 296 -1.22 13.30 11.24
N ALA A 297 -2.47 13.73 11.13
CA ALA A 297 -3.62 12.98 11.59
C ALA A 297 -3.70 11.59 10.92
N ALA A 298 -4.41 10.66 11.55
CA ALA A 298 -4.54 9.30 11.04
C ALA A 298 -5.34 9.24 9.72
N GLN A 299 -6.31 10.13 9.56
CA GLN A 299 -7.18 10.21 8.38
C GLN A 299 -7.24 11.64 7.84
N ILE A 300 -7.38 11.78 6.52
CA ILE A 300 -7.45 13.08 5.85
C ILE A 300 -8.63 13.92 6.38
N ARG A 301 -9.76 13.28 6.66
CA ARG A 301 -10.96 13.96 7.18
C ARG A 301 -10.78 14.62 8.55
N ASP A 302 -9.78 14.20 9.31
CA ASP A 302 -9.52 14.72 10.65
C ASP A 302 -8.75 16.06 10.59
N GLY A 303 -8.33 16.49 9.39
CA GLY A 303 -7.51 17.68 9.17
C GLY A 303 -6.05 17.48 9.58
N GLY A 304 -5.22 18.54 9.46
CA GLY A 304 -3.84 18.52 9.94
C GLY A 304 -2.85 17.63 9.16
N ALA A 305 -3.21 17.18 7.95
CA ALA A 305 -2.34 16.35 7.11
C ALA A 305 -1.27 17.17 6.40
N ILE A 306 -1.65 18.35 5.88
CA ILE A 306 -0.76 19.27 5.15
C ILE A 306 -0.04 20.19 6.14
N ALA A 307 1.25 20.41 5.91
CA ALA A 307 2.07 21.29 6.74
C ALA A 307 1.61 22.76 6.63
N PRO A 308 1.66 23.54 7.72
CA PRO A 308 1.47 24.98 7.65
C PRO A 308 2.52 25.62 6.73
N GLY A 309 2.12 26.61 5.94
CA GLY A 309 2.99 27.32 5.01
C GLY A 309 3.20 26.60 3.66
N TYR A 310 2.60 25.41 3.45
CA TYR A 310 2.69 24.72 2.17
C TYR A 310 1.70 25.25 1.13
N ASP A 311 0.49 25.56 1.55
CA ASP A 311 -0.60 26.05 0.70
C ASP A 311 -1.24 27.28 1.34
N ALA A 312 -1.10 28.43 0.68
CA ALA A 312 -1.55 29.71 1.22
C ALA A 312 -3.07 29.79 1.36
N ASP A 313 -3.83 29.20 0.41
CA ASP A 313 -5.29 29.22 0.44
C ASP A 313 -5.81 28.35 1.59
N LEU A 314 -5.15 27.21 1.83
CA LEU A 314 -5.48 26.34 2.97
C LEU A 314 -5.17 27.01 4.31
N ASP A 315 -4.06 27.72 4.41
CA ASP A 315 -3.68 28.43 5.64
C ASP A 315 -4.62 29.63 5.90
N GLU A 316 -5.08 30.34 4.86
CA GLU A 316 -6.13 31.34 4.98
C GLU A 316 -7.45 30.72 5.50
N LEU A 317 -7.89 29.60 4.92
CA LEU A 317 -9.10 28.89 5.39
C LEU A 317 -8.99 28.41 6.84
N ARG A 318 -7.81 27.93 7.25
CA ARG A 318 -7.54 27.55 8.65
C ARG A 318 -7.65 28.76 9.58
N SER A 319 -7.01 29.88 9.19
CA SER A 319 -7.06 31.14 9.95
C SER A 319 -8.48 31.65 10.09
N LEU A 320 -9.29 31.59 9.02
CA LEU A 320 -10.70 31.94 9.08
C LEU A 320 -11.48 31.02 10.04
N ASN A 321 -11.23 29.70 9.97
CA ASN A 321 -11.90 28.74 10.85
C ASN A 321 -11.54 28.96 12.34
N ASP A 322 -10.27 29.22 12.63
CA ASP A 322 -9.79 29.47 13.99
C ASP A 322 -10.33 30.81 14.51
N ASN A 323 -10.36 31.85 13.66
CA ASN A 323 -10.96 33.12 14.00
C ASN A 323 -12.47 33.02 14.23
N CYS A 324 -13.18 32.17 13.45
CA CYS A 324 -14.60 31.88 13.68
C CYS A 324 -14.82 31.30 15.08
N GLY A 325 -13.98 30.31 15.48
CA GLY A 325 -14.04 29.72 16.81
C GLY A 325 -13.84 30.75 17.93
N ALA A 326 -12.83 31.60 17.81
CA ALA A 326 -12.54 32.65 18.78
C ALA A 326 -13.66 33.70 18.83
N TYR A 327 -14.18 34.12 17.68
CA TYR A 327 -15.29 35.04 17.58
C TYR A 327 -16.57 34.53 18.25
N LEU A 328 -16.93 33.27 18.04
CA LEU A 328 -18.10 32.65 18.66
C LEU A 328 -17.98 32.57 20.17
N VAL A 329 -16.80 32.25 20.70
CA VAL A 329 -16.52 32.24 22.15
C VAL A 329 -16.62 33.65 22.74
N ASP A 330 -16.00 34.65 22.09
CA ASP A 330 -16.07 36.05 22.51
C ASP A 330 -17.52 36.55 22.48
N MET A 331 -18.24 36.26 21.42
CA MET A 331 -19.65 36.60 21.31
C MET A 331 -20.51 35.93 22.39
N GLU A 332 -20.24 34.63 22.70
CA GLU A 332 -20.93 33.92 23.78
C GLU A 332 -20.71 34.61 25.14
N ILE A 333 -19.47 35.02 25.42
CA ILE A 333 -19.14 35.74 26.66
C ILE A 333 -19.89 37.08 26.71
N ARG A 334 -19.81 37.88 25.65
CA ARG A 334 -20.50 39.19 25.57
C ARG A 334 -22.03 39.07 25.70
N GLU A 335 -22.61 38.06 25.02
CA GLU A 335 -24.05 37.88 25.05
C GLU A 335 -24.53 37.29 26.39
N ARG A 336 -23.73 36.48 27.08
CA ARG A 336 -24.02 36.06 28.48
C ARG A 336 -23.99 37.22 29.45
N GLU A 337 -23.04 38.11 29.33
CA GLU A 337 -22.94 39.32 30.15
C GLU A 337 -24.11 40.30 29.85
N ARG A 338 -24.43 40.50 28.57
CA ARG A 338 -25.53 41.41 28.16
C ARG A 338 -26.90 40.93 28.61
N THR A 339 -27.16 39.63 28.49
CA THR A 339 -28.50 39.05 28.80
C THR A 339 -28.64 38.56 30.22
N GLY A 340 -27.53 38.35 30.92
CA GLY A 340 -27.54 37.71 32.25
C GLY A 340 -27.91 36.22 32.21
N ILE A 341 -27.82 35.57 31.04
CA ILE A 341 -28.18 34.18 30.84
C ILE A 341 -26.89 33.31 30.83
N SER A 342 -26.52 32.73 31.93
CA SER A 342 -25.28 31.93 32.04
C SER A 342 -25.30 30.64 31.22
N SER A 343 -26.46 30.13 30.86
CA SER A 343 -26.64 28.90 30.05
C SER A 343 -26.71 29.17 28.54
N LEU A 344 -26.58 30.44 28.11
CA LEU A 344 -26.59 30.81 26.69
C LEU A 344 -25.35 30.19 25.99
N LYS A 345 -25.55 29.64 24.79
CA LYS A 345 -24.50 29.10 23.94
C LYS A 345 -24.59 29.69 22.55
N VAL A 346 -23.44 29.96 21.95
CA VAL A 346 -23.33 30.37 20.54
C VAL A 346 -22.67 29.22 19.79
N GLU A 347 -23.41 28.60 18.88
CA GLU A 347 -22.97 27.39 18.18
C GLU A 347 -23.26 27.47 16.68
N TYR A 348 -22.65 26.56 15.91
CA TYR A 348 -22.86 26.38 14.48
C TYR A 348 -23.47 25.01 14.18
N ASN A 349 -24.40 24.98 13.24
CA ASN A 349 -24.97 23.73 12.72
C ASN A 349 -25.00 23.80 11.18
N LYS A 350 -24.56 22.70 10.52
CA LYS A 350 -24.51 22.59 9.06
C LYS A 350 -25.83 22.87 8.34
N VAL A 351 -26.97 22.65 9.00
CA VAL A 351 -28.30 22.82 8.42
C VAL A 351 -28.86 24.24 8.65
N HIS A 352 -28.55 24.82 9.81
CA HIS A 352 -29.17 26.06 10.26
C HIS A 352 -28.18 27.24 10.37
N GLY A 353 -26.89 27.05 10.03
CA GLY A 353 -25.85 28.06 10.21
C GLY A 353 -25.55 28.36 11.67
N PHE A 354 -25.13 29.57 11.94
CA PHE A 354 -24.86 30.05 13.31
C PHE A 354 -26.15 30.38 14.07
N TYR A 355 -26.16 30.07 15.38
CA TYR A 355 -27.30 30.34 16.26
C TYR A 355 -26.88 30.57 17.70
N ILE A 356 -27.75 31.25 18.43
CA ILE A 356 -27.66 31.42 19.88
C ILE A 356 -28.74 30.50 20.48
N GLU A 357 -28.35 29.57 21.31
CA GLU A 357 -29.28 28.64 22.00
C GLU A 357 -29.58 29.12 23.43
N VAL A 358 -30.84 29.28 23.73
CA VAL A 358 -31.34 29.68 25.06
C VAL A 358 -32.35 28.68 25.54
N THR A 359 -32.20 28.21 26.76
CA THR A 359 -33.16 27.29 27.41
C THR A 359 -34.49 27.97 27.70
N HIS A 360 -35.60 27.23 27.63
CA HIS A 360 -36.95 27.79 27.87
C HIS A 360 -37.11 28.54 29.20
N ALA A 361 -36.33 28.19 30.23
CA ALA A 361 -36.35 28.86 31.53
C ALA A 361 -35.85 30.32 31.47
N ASN A 362 -35.19 30.76 30.38
CA ASN A 362 -34.62 32.09 30.25
C ASN A 362 -35.17 32.86 29.06
N VAL A 363 -36.24 32.39 28.42
CA VAL A 363 -36.85 33.06 27.24
C VAL A 363 -37.32 34.47 27.56
N ASP A 364 -37.78 34.74 28.78
CA ASP A 364 -38.23 36.08 29.22
C ASP A 364 -37.12 37.11 29.32
N LYS A 365 -35.84 36.69 29.26
CA LYS A 365 -34.65 37.57 29.30
C LYS A 365 -34.08 37.88 27.93
N ILE A 366 -34.74 37.47 26.88
CA ILE A 366 -34.23 37.57 25.51
C ILE A 366 -34.43 39.02 25.04
N PRO A 367 -33.38 39.69 24.52
CA PRO A 367 -33.49 41.02 23.95
C PRO A 367 -34.32 41.06 22.65
N ASP A 368 -34.87 42.23 22.31
CA ASP A 368 -35.73 42.44 21.12
C ASP A 368 -35.01 42.23 19.79
N ASP A 369 -33.67 42.28 19.75
CA ASP A 369 -32.85 42.08 18.56
C ASP A 369 -32.65 40.58 18.24
N TYR A 370 -33.03 39.67 19.10
CA TYR A 370 -32.99 38.23 18.85
C TYR A 370 -34.17 37.80 17.98
N ARG A 371 -33.87 37.28 16.79
CA ARG A 371 -34.89 36.69 15.91
C ARG A 371 -34.88 35.18 16.05
N ARG A 372 -35.99 34.61 16.44
CA ARG A 372 -36.17 33.17 16.62
C ARG A 372 -36.05 32.47 15.27
N ARG A 373 -35.15 31.47 15.19
CA ARG A 373 -34.95 30.59 14.03
C ARG A 373 -35.60 29.22 14.22
N GLN A 374 -35.54 28.65 15.42
CA GLN A 374 -36.05 27.30 15.69
C GLN A 374 -36.47 27.14 17.15
N THR A 375 -37.52 26.35 17.36
CA THR A 375 -37.97 25.90 18.70
C THR A 375 -37.63 24.43 18.84
N LEU A 376 -36.93 24.05 19.92
CA LEU A 376 -36.57 22.71 20.30
C LEU A 376 -37.39 22.31 21.54
N LYS A 377 -37.30 21.03 21.96
CA LYS A 377 -38.05 20.53 23.13
C LYS A 377 -37.69 21.25 24.45
N ASN A 378 -36.42 21.67 24.62
CA ASN A 378 -35.91 22.25 25.87
C ASN A 378 -35.25 23.63 25.69
N ALA A 379 -35.15 24.14 24.49
CA ALA A 379 -34.47 25.37 24.17
C ALA A 379 -35.06 26.04 22.92
N GLU A 380 -34.76 27.29 22.72
CA GLU A 380 -35.00 28.00 21.47
C GLU A 380 -33.69 28.51 20.85
N ARG A 381 -33.67 28.56 19.54
CA ARG A 381 -32.49 29.05 18.76
C ARG A 381 -32.80 30.37 18.12
N TYR A 382 -31.91 31.31 18.29
CA TYR A 382 -32.01 32.68 17.82
C TYR A 382 -30.86 33.08 16.95
N ILE A 383 -31.03 34.14 16.20
CA ILE A 383 -29.97 34.83 15.44
C ILE A 383 -30.06 36.31 15.72
N THR A 384 -28.92 36.97 15.90
CA THR A 384 -28.81 38.41 15.98
C THR A 384 -28.38 39.01 14.64
N PRO A 385 -28.62 40.32 14.39
CA PRO A 385 -28.09 40.98 13.20
C PRO A 385 -26.57 40.86 13.08
N GLU A 386 -25.83 40.91 14.20
CA GLU A 386 -24.38 40.76 14.27
C GLU A 386 -23.96 39.35 13.83
N LEU A 387 -24.60 38.31 14.39
CA LEU A 387 -24.30 36.92 14.04
C LEU A 387 -24.68 36.61 12.59
N LYS A 388 -25.73 37.24 12.07
CA LYS A 388 -26.11 37.12 10.65
C LYS A 388 -25.12 37.79 9.70
N ALA A 389 -24.54 38.90 10.10
CA ALA A 389 -23.52 39.60 9.31
C ALA A 389 -22.19 38.84 9.29
N PHE A 390 -21.94 38.07 10.34
CA PHE A 390 -20.79 37.20 10.43
C PHE A 390 -20.95 35.87 9.62
N GLU A 391 -22.20 35.38 9.44
CA GLU A 391 -22.53 34.19 8.63
C GLU A 391 -22.17 34.39 7.14
#